data_ad2c898fe2fd8c2a94539ac249c07017
#
_entry.id   ad2c898fe2fd8c2a94539ac249c07017
#
_cell.length_a   1.000
_cell.length_b   1.000
_cell.length_c   1.000
_cell.angle_alpha   90.00
_cell.angle_beta   90.00
_cell.angle_gamma   90.00
#
_symmetry.space_group_name_H-M   'P 1'
#
loop_
_entity.id
_entity.type
_entity.pdbx_description
1 polymer ?
#
loop_
_entity_poly.entity_id
_entity_poly.type
_entity_poly.pdbx_seq_one_letter_code
_entity_poly.pdbx_strand_id
1 'polypeptide(L)'
;MILALRFLLSPSTTSTVNEHTVRPFCHWFSHQRSRDSLFRPIHFPDVIPRLGSNFRLAEADFLSLKSPSFGYHYITTLFFIDTSLNVVQTIEHIYSLLRPGGIWINLGPLLWTGGAQAKVELSLEEVLSLSETIGFIFDTQDDDPSRKSRTVNCEYTADQGAMMQWIYNAEFWVARKPK
;
A
#
# COMPACT_ATOMS: atom_id res chain seq x y z
N MET A 1 -6.62 1.30 -11.32
CA MET A 1 -6.02 0.06 -10.79
C MET A 1 -6.97 -1.13 -10.90
N ILE A 2 -8.22 -1.10 -10.42
CA ILE A 2 -9.18 -2.24 -10.45
C ILE A 2 -9.45 -2.75 -11.87
N LEU A 3 -9.60 -1.88 -12.87
CA LEU A 3 -9.78 -2.29 -14.26
C LEU A 3 -8.58 -3.09 -14.79
N ALA A 4 -7.36 -2.68 -14.45
CA ALA A 4 -6.15 -3.42 -14.82
C ALA A 4 -6.09 -4.80 -14.14
N LEU A 5 -6.49 -4.88 -12.88
CA LEU A 5 -6.58 -6.17 -12.18
C LEU A 5 -7.63 -7.08 -12.80
N ARG A 6 -8.83 -6.57 -13.12
CA ARG A 6 -9.88 -7.34 -13.81
C ARG A 6 -9.41 -7.84 -15.17
N PHE A 7 -8.71 -7.00 -15.93
CA PHE A 7 -8.12 -7.37 -17.21
C PHE A 7 -7.11 -8.53 -17.06
N LEU A 8 -6.18 -8.44 -16.10
CA LEU A 8 -5.18 -9.46 -15.88
C LEU A 8 -5.75 -10.78 -15.33
N LEU A 9 -6.78 -10.69 -14.50
CA LEU A 9 -7.40 -11.86 -13.87
C LEU A 9 -8.37 -12.61 -14.77
N SER A 10 -8.84 -11.98 -15.85
CA SER A 10 -9.81 -12.59 -16.76
C SER A 10 -9.14 -13.52 -17.76
N PRO A 11 -9.58 -14.80 -17.85
CA PRO A 11 -9.06 -15.74 -18.85
C PRO A 11 -9.30 -15.30 -20.31
N SER A 12 -10.30 -14.45 -20.55
CA SER A 12 -10.60 -13.94 -21.90
C SER A 12 -9.65 -12.84 -22.37
N THR A 13 -8.94 -12.20 -21.46
CA THR A 13 -8.01 -11.09 -21.76
C THR A 13 -6.55 -11.42 -21.46
N THR A 14 -6.29 -12.40 -20.59
CA THR A 14 -4.94 -12.82 -20.23
C THR A 14 -4.90 -14.34 -20.09
N SER A 15 -4.36 -15.01 -21.11
CA SER A 15 -4.38 -16.46 -21.24
C SER A 15 -2.99 -17.09 -21.21
N THR A 16 -1.96 -16.34 -21.61
CA THR A 16 -0.59 -16.82 -21.70
C THR A 16 0.40 -15.89 -21.00
N VAL A 17 1.55 -16.42 -20.65
CA VAL A 17 2.66 -15.66 -20.08
C VAL A 17 3.22 -14.68 -21.12
N ASN A 18 3.55 -13.48 -20.70
CA ASN A 18 4.10 -12.41 -21.55
C ASN A 18 3.22 -12.01 -22.75
N GLU A 19 1.90 -12.22 -22.62
CA GLU A 19 0.93 -11.92 -23.69
C GLU A 19 0.82 -10.42 -23.99
N HIS A 20 1.04 -9.58 -22.99
CA HIS A 20 0.86 -8.14 -23.12
C HIS A 20 2.21 -7.40 -23.11
N THR A 21 2.23 -6.27 -23.81
CA THR A 21 3.42 -5.42 -23.89
C THR A 21 3.05 -3.98 -23.58
N VAL A 22 3.77 -3.36 -22.67
CA VAL A 22 3.69 -1.92 -22.37
C VAL A 22 5.05 -1.27 -22.53
N ARG A 23 5.06 0.05 -22.70
CA ARG A 23 6.28 0.88 -22.69
C ARG A 23 6.12 1.96 -21.61
N PRO A 24 6.32 1.59 -20.33
CA PRO A 24 5.91 2.44 -19.21
C PRO A 24 6.72 3.73 -19.09
N PHE A 25 7.88 3.81 -19.74
CA PHE A 25 8.78 4.95 -19.61
C PHE A 25 8.63 5.99 -20.75
N CYS A 26 7.85 5.69 -21.79
CA CYS A 26 7.74 6.51 -22.98
C CYS A 26 7.06 7.88 -22.76
N HIS A 27 6.40 8.08 -21.62
CA HIS A 27 5.71 9.32 -21.28
C HIS A 27 6.62 10.39 -20.66
N TRP A 28 7.85 10.04 -20.26
CA TRP A 28 8.76 10.95 -19.59
C TRP A 28 10.17 10.90 -20.21
N PHE A 29 10.48 11.88 -21.02
CA PHE A 29 11.76 11.97 -21.72
C PHE A 29 12.93 12.37 -20.82
N SER A 30 12.67 13.11 -19.73
CA SER A 30 13.71 13.53 -18.79
C SER A 30 14.38 12.35 -18.11
N HIS A 31 15.68 12.50 -17.81
CA HIS A 31 16.49 11.50 -17.09
C HIS A 31 16.73 10.18 -17.84
N GLN A 32 16.36 10.06 -19.10
CA GLN A 32 16.63 8.85 -19.89
C GLN A 32 18.04 8.89 -20.48
N ARG A 33 18.76 7.77 -20.40
CA ARG A 33 20.13 7.63 -20.91
C ARG A 33 20.19 7.48 -22.43
N SER A 34 19.16 6.88 -23.01
CA SER A 34 19.07 6.64 -24.44
C SER A 34 17.61 6.60 -24.91
N ARG A 35 17.43 6.71 -26.23
CA ARG A 35 16.12 6.54 -26.86
C ARG A 35 15.59 5.12 -26.67
N ASP A 36 16.45 4.11 -26.74
CA ASP A 36 16.07 2.72 -26.58
C ASP A 36 15.61 2.44 -25.15
N SER A 37 16.24 3.06 -24.14
CA SER A 37 15.77 3.01 -22.76
C SER A 37 14.38 3.56 -22.60
N LEU A 38 14.06 4.68 -23.26
CA LEU A 38 12.75 5.31 -23.22
C LEU A 38 11.63 4.43 -23.79
N PHE A 39 11.90 3.75 -24.91
CA PHE A 39 10.92 2.94 -25.63
C PHE A 39 11.01 1.44 -25.33
N ARG A 40 11.82 1.03 -24.35
CA ARG A 40 11.97 -0.39 -24.02
C ARG A 40 10.63 -1.02 -23.66
N PRO A 41 10.33 -2.22 -24.20
CA PRO A 41 9.12 -2.94 -23.87
C PRO A 41 9.25 -3.66 -22.52
N ILE A 42 8.15 -3.74 -21.80
CA ILE A 42 7.96 -4.66 -20.66
C ILE A 42 6.85 -5.62 -21.04
N HIS A 43 7.16 -6.90 -20.99
CA HIS A 43 6.18 -7.96 -21.23
C HIS A 43 5.60 -8.46 -19.90
N PHE A 44 4.32 -8.76 -19.89
CA PHE A 44 3.61 -9.24 -18.71
C PHE A 44 2.35 -10.04 -19.08
N PRO A 45 1.79 -10.83 -18.16
CA PRO A 45 2.36 -11.21 -16.86
C PRO A 45 3.46 -12.28 -17.03
N ASP A 46 4.38 -12.34 -16.07
CA ASP A 46 5.38 -13.39 -15.95
C ASP A 46 4.79 -14.71 -15.42
N VAL A 47 3.69 -14.62 -14.69
CA VAL A 47 2.87 -15.73 -14.21
C VAL A 47 1.39 -15.40 -14.47
N ILE A 48 0.63 -16.34 -15.03
CA ILE A 48 -0.79 -16.11 -15.30
C ILE A 48 -1.56 -15.94 -13.98
N PRO A 49 -2.06 -14.73 -13.66
CA PRO A 49 -2.73 -14.50 -12.39
C PRO A 49 -4.15 -15.08 -12.41
N ARG A 50 -4.52 -15.85 -11.41
CA ARG A 50 -5.88 -16.35 -11.19
C ARG A 50 -6.25 -16.21 -9.72
N LEU A 51 -7.50 -15.85 -9.47
CA LEU A 51 -8.03 -15.83 -8.12
C LEU A 51 -8.32 -17.25 -7.66
N GLY A 52 -7.70 -17.64 -6.54
CA GLY A 52 -8.12 -18.84 -5.82
C GLY A 52 -9.42 -18.61 -5.05
N SER A 53 -10.05 -19.70 -4.61
CA SER A 53 -11.31 -19.66 -3.84
C SER A 53 -11.24 -18.83 -2.56
N ASN A 54 -10.03 -18.67 -2.01
CA ASN A 54 -9.77 -17.94 -0.77
C ASN A 54 -9.37 -16.47 -0.98
N PHE A 55 -9.40 -15.98 -2.23
CA PHE A 55 -9.07 -14.59 -2.54
C PHE A 55 -10.29 -13.88 -3.09
N ARG A 56 -10.57 -12.68 -2.58
CA ARG A 56 -11.65 -11.81 -3.07
C ARG A 56 -11.11 -10.43 -3.38
N LEU A 57 -11.44 -9.92 -4.55
CA LEU A 57 -11.21 -8.53 -4.94
C LEU A 57 -12.50 -7.73 -4.70
N ALA A 58 -12.43 -6.73 -3.83
CA ALA A 58 -13.53 -5.83 -3.55
C ALA A 58 -13.20 -4.41 -4.02
N GLU A 59 -14.16 -3.78 -4.70
CA GLU A 59 -14.13 -2.35 -5.07
C GLU A 59 -15.10 -1.61 -4.16
N ALA A 60 -14.57 -0.86 -3.21
CA ALA A 60 -15.38 -0.13 -2.23
C ALA A 60 -14.62 1.09 -1.70
N ASP A 61 -15.36 2.05 -1.19
CA ASP A 61 -14.79 3.04 -0.28
C ASP A 61 -14.36 2.33 1.01
N PHE A 62 -13.11 2.54 1.41
CA PHE A 62 -12.54 1.88 2.59
C PHE A 62 -13.37 2.15 3.85
N LEU A 63 -13.81 3.38 4.06
CA LEU A 63 -14.61 3.76 5.24
C LEU A 63 -16.03 3.15 5.24
N SER A 64 -16.49 2.63 4.10
CA SER A 64 -17.78 1.93 3.99
C SER A 64 -17.68 0.41 4.22
N LEU A 65 -16.48 -0.14 4.31
CA LEU A 65 -16.28 -1.58 4.51
C LEU A 65 -16.85 -2.02 5.86
N LYS A 66 -17.51 -3.16 5.85
CA LYS A 66 -18.06 -3.76 7.06
C LYS A 66 -17.15 -4.89 7.55
N SER A 67 -16.99 -4.96 8.85
CA SER A 67 -16.30 -6.07 9.48
C SER A 67 -17.06 -7.38 9.22
N PRO A 68 -16.37 -8.50 8.93
CA PRO A 68 -16.98 -9.82 9.00
C PRO A 68 -17.43 -10.10 10.46
N SER A 69 -18.30 -11.09 10.64
CA SER A 69 -18.96 -11.38 11.94
C SER A 69 -18.03 -11.46 13.15
N PHE A 70 -16.77 -11.83 12.94
CA PHE A 70 -15.76 -11.94 14.01
C PHE A 70 -14.60 -10.95 13.88
N GLY A 71 -14.66 -10.02 12.94
CA GLY A 71 -13.56 -9.11 12.61
C GLY A 71 -12.42 -9.78 11.82
N TYR A 72 -11.53 -8.94 11.29
CA TYR A 72 -10.34 -9.42 10.58
C TYR A 72 -9.24 -9.83 11.56
N HIS A 73 -8.51 -10.89 11.24
CA HIS A 73 -7.33 -11.32 12.01
C HIS A 73 -6.15 -10.38 11.75
N TYR A 74 -5.99 -9.97 10.49
CA TYR A 74 -4.92 -9.12 10.01
C TYR A 74 -5.50 -8.08 9.07
N ILE A 75 -5.02 -6.84 9.16
CA ILE A 75 -5.21 -5.79 8.18
C ILE A 75 -3.82 -5.32 7.80
N THR A 76 -3.53 -5.31 6.50
CA THR A 76 -2.26 -4.78 5.97
C THR A 76 -2.56 -3.55 5.13
N THR A 77 -1.90 -2.44 5.45
CA THR A 77 -1.92 -1.21 4.67
C THR A 77 -0.56 -1.00 4.04
N LEU A 78 -0.54 -0.89 2.69
CA LEU A 78 0.67 -0.69 1.91
C LEU A 78 0.52 0.59 1.10
N PHE A 79 1.30 1.63 1.41
CA PHE A 79 1.20 2.95 0.76
C PHE A 79 -0.25 3.43 0.67
N PHE A 80 -0.95 3.42 1.80
CA PHE A 80 -2.39 3.59 1.84
C PHE A 80 -2.87 4.71 2.78
N ILE A 81 -2.37 4.79 4.01
CA ILE A 81 -2.94 5.69 5.04
C ILE A 81 -2.81 7.16 4.67
N ASP A 82 -1.77 7.53 3.95
CA ASP A 82 -1.50 8.89 3.45
C ASP A 82 -2.36 9.30 2.24
N THR A 83 -3.12 8.37 1.68
CA THR A 83 -4.17 8.67 0.69
C THR A 83 -5.49 9.10 1.33
N SER A 84 -5.58 9.00 2.65
CA SER A 84 -6.80 9.30 3.39
C SER A 84 -7.09 10.80 3.45
N LEU A 85 -8.35 11.17 3.25
CA LEU A 85 -8.81 12.54 3.48
C LEU A 85 -9.01 12.86 4.97
N ASN A 86 -9.16 11.83 5.79
CA ASN A 86 -9.28 11.94 7.24
C ASN A 86 -8.60 10.73 7.89
N VAL A 87 -7.32 10.88 8.23
CA VAL A 87 -6.50 9.80 8.78
C VAL A 87 -7.03 9.31 10.13
N VAL A 88 -7.63 10.18 10.94
CA VAL A 88 -8.24 9.81 12.23
C VAL A 88 -9.33 8.76 12.01
N GLN A 89 -10.30 9.06 11.14
CA GLN A 89 -11.37 8.11 10.80
C GLN A 89 -10.83 6.83 10.17
N THR A 90 -9.77 6.93 9.37
CA THR A 90 -9.16 5.75 8.74
C THR A 90 -8.54 4.82 9.78
N ILE A 91 -7.81 5.32 10.76
CA ILE A 91 -7.19 4.51 11.81
C ILE A 91 -8.26 3.95 12.77
N GLU A 92 -9.26 4.75 13.15
CA GLU A 92 -10.42 4.28 13.92
C GLU A 92 -11.16 3.15 13.18
N HIS A 93 -11.32 3.30 11.86
CA HIS A 93 -11.98 2.28 11.05
C HIS A 93 -11.15 1.00 10.97
N ILE A 94 -9.83 1.07 10.77
CA ILE A 94 -8.91 -0.10 10.86
C ILE A 94 -9.11 -0.80 12.19
N TYR A 95 -9.12 -0.05 13.30
CA TYR A 95 -9.32 -0.61 14.63
C TYR A 95 -10.68 -1.31 14.76
N SER A 96 -11.74 -0.71 14.26
CA SER A 96 -13.09 -1.26 14.29
C SER A 96 -13.25 -2.56 13.51
N LEU A 97 -12.56 -2.66 12.38
CA LEU A 97 -12.59 -3.83 11.49
C LEU A 97 -11.83 -5.03 12.08
N LEU A 98 -10.84 -4.80 12.94
CA LEU A 98 -10.06 -5.86 13.58
C LEU A 98 -10.84 -6.54 14.71
N ARG A 99 -10.72 -7.86 14.81
CA ARG A 99 -11.16 -8.61 16.00
C ARG A 99 -10.29 -8.26 17.21
N PRO A 100 -10.76 -8.53 18.44
CA PRO A 100 -9.87 -8.56 19.61
C PRO A 100 -8.67 -9.48 19.36
N GLY A 101 -7.45 -9.02 19.66
CA GLY A 101 -6.20 -9.69 19.35
C GLY A 101 -5.78 -9.65 17.88
N GLY A 102 -6.52 -8.93 17.01
CA GLY A 102 -6.16 -8.73 15.60
C GLY A 102 -4.99 -7.78 15.44
N ILE A 103 -4.31 -7.87 14.28
CA ILE A 103 -3.05 -7.18 14.01
C ILE A 103 -3.20 -6.26 12.81
N TRP A 104 -2.72 -5.02 12.94
CA TRP A 104 -2.53 -4.08 11.85
C TRP A 104 -1.05 -4.00 11.50
N ILE A 105 -0.73 -4.23 10.22
CA ILE A 105 0.61 -4.13 9.65
C ILE A 105 0.60 -2.96 8.66
N ASN A 106 1.48 -1.98 8.84
CA ASN A 106 1.62 -0.87 7.91
C ASN A 106 3.01 -0.83 7.29
N LEU A 107 3.07 -0.47 6.01
CA LEU A 107 4.28 -0.04 5.32
C LEU A 107 3.91 1.08 4.34
N GLY A 108 4.51 2.24 4.51
CA GLY A 108 4.32 3.37 3.60
C GLY A 108 4.88 4.67 4.15
N PRO A 109 5.02 5.68 3.29
CA PRO A 109 5.34 7.05 3.71
C PRO A 109 4.10 7.75 4.27
N LEU A 110 4.28 8.99 4.72
CA LEU A 110 3.21 9.93 5.05
C LEU A 110 3.22 11.10 4.06
N LEU A 111 3.11 10.78 2.76
CA LEU A 111 2.95 11.75 1.71
C LEU A 111 1.46 12.03 1.50
N TRP A 112 0.90 12.94 2.28
CA TRP A 112 -0.52 13.26 2.25
C TRP A 112 -0.96 13.74 0.87
N THR A 113 -1.75 12.93 0.18
CA THR A 113 -2.13 13.16 -1.21
C THR A 113 -3.48 13.85 -1.37
N GLY A 114 -4.19 14.07 -0.27
CA GLY A 114 -5.50 14.72 -0.25
C GLY A 114 -5.45 16.22 -0.60
N GLY A 115 -4.29 16.85 -0.54
CA GLY A 115 -4.11 18.28 -0.80
C GLY A 115 -5.13 19.13 -0.02
N ALA A 116 -5.79 20.07 -0.69
CA ALA A 116 -6.80 20.94 -0.07
C ALA A 116 -8.07 20.18 0.44
N GLN A 117 -8.22 18.90 0.11
CA GLN A 117 -9.33 18.07 0.58
C GLN A 117 -9.00 17.31 1.87
N ALA A 118 -7.71 17.17 2.20
CA ALA A 118 -7.30 16.54 3.44
C ALA A 118 -7.79 17.39 4.63
N LYS A 119 -8.46 16.74 5.58
CA LYS A 119 -8.96 17.41 6.78
C LYS A 119 -7.87 17.59 7.83
N VAL A 120 -6.91 16.68 7.85
CA VAL A 120 -5.79 16.68 8.78
C VAL A 120 -4.62 15.91 8.16
N GLU A 121 -3.43 16.45 8.33
CA GLU A 121 -2.15 15.84 7.99
C GLU A 121 -1.33 15.73 9.28
N LEU A 122 -0.85 14.54 9.58
CA LEU A 122 -0.14 14.24 10.82
C LEU A 122 1.30 13.83 10.54
N SER A 123 2.20 14.18 11.43
CA SER A 123 3.56 13.62 11.47
C SER A 123 3.53 12.14 11.87
N LEU A 124 4.65 11.43 11.69
CA LEU A 124 4.76 10.04 12.12
C LEU A 124 4.51 9.88 13.62
N GLU A 125 5.07 10.74 14.43
CA GLU A 125 4.88 10.72 15.89
C GLU A 125 3.40 10.87 16.26
N GLU A 126 2.70 11.79 15.60
CA GLU A 126 1.27 12.01 15.82
C GLU A 126 0.41 10.83 15.35
N VAL A 127 0.75 10.18 14.22
CA VAL A 127 0.06 8.97 13.75
C VAL A 127 0.22 7.83 14.75
N LEU A 128 1.43 7.62 15.28
CA LEU A 128 1.68 6.56 16.26
C LEU A 128 0.96 6.85 17.58
N SER A 129 1.04 8.11 18.08
CA SER A 129 0.36 8.54 19.29
C SER A 129 -1.16 8.46 19.19
N LEU A 130 -1.74 8.88 18.05
CA LEU A 130 -3.16 8.73 17.74
C LEU A 130 -3.57 7.26 17.78
N SER A 131 -2.78 6.38 17.16
CA SER A 131 -3.08 4.95 17.14
C SER A 131 -3.11 4.34 18.53
N GLU A 132 -2.20 4.74 19.42
CA GLU A 132 -2.23 4.34 20.85
C GLU A 132 -3.46 4.90 21.57
N THR A 133 -3.81 6.14 21.30
CA THR A 133 -5.01 6.77 21.89
C THR A 133 -6.29 6.05 21.47
N ILE A 134 -6.36 5.53 20.25
CA ILE A 134 -7.47 4.69 19.75
C ILE A 134 -7.48 3.32 20.44
N GLY A 135 -6.34 2.87 20.95
CA GLY A 135 -6.23 1.63 21.71
C GLY A 135 -5.30 0.56 21.10
N PHE A 136 -4.54 0.90 20.07
CA PHE A 136 -3.52 -0.01 19.55
C PHE A 136 -2.32 -0.15 20.51
N ILE A 137 -1.73 -1.34 20.56
CA ILE A 137 -0.45 -1.61 21.20
C ILE A 137 0.53 -1.95 20.10
N PHE A 138 1.63 -1.21 20.01
CA PHE A 138 2.68 -1.47 19.04
C PHE A 138 3.59 -2.61 19.49
N ASP A 139 3.93 -3.49 18.57
CA ASP A 139 5.03 -4.43 18.77
C ASP A 139 6.33 -3.62 18.63
N THR A 140 7.23 -3.73 19.61
CA THR A 140 8.51 -3.03 19.58
C THR A 140 9.39 -3.57 18.46
N GLN A 141 10.17 -2.69 17.84
CA GLN A 141 11.06 -3.06 16.74
C GLN A 141 12.47 -3.28 17.30
N ASP A 142 13.09 -4.39 16.88
CA ASP A 142 14.41 -4.80 17.33
C ASP A 142 14.46 -4.93 18.89
N ASP A 143 15.61 -4.70 19.50
CA ASP A 143 15.82 -4.75 20.95
C ASP A 143 15.53 -3.40 21.67
N ASP A 144 14.95 -2.42 20.97
CA ASP A 144 14.63 -1.11 21.53
C ASP A 144 13.11 -0.98 21.81
N PRO A 145 12.69 -1.06 23.09
CA PRO A 145 11.29 -0.94 23.47
C PRO A 145 10.63 0.42 23.15
N SER A 146 11.43 1.46 22.93
CA SER A 146 10.92 2.80 22.58
C SER A 146 10.58 2.92 21.09
N ARG A 147 11.09 2.01 20.26
CA ARG A 147 10.97 2.07 18.81
C ARG A 147 9.75 1.32 18.30
N LYS A 148 8.68 2.05 18.01
CA LYS A 148 7.38 1.53 17.51
C LYS A 148 7.36 1.27 16.02
N SER A 149 8.26 1.88 15.25
CA SER A 149 8.36 1.72 13.80
C SER A 149 9.82 1.61 13.36
N ARG A 150 10.02 1.14 12.13
CA ARG A 150 11.33 1.15 11.48
C ARG A 150 11.23 1.70 10.07
N THR A 151 12.24 2.43 9.65
CA THR A 151 12.36 2.94 8.28
C THR A 151 12.79 1.85 7.33
N VAL A 152 12.09 1.73 6.21
CA VAL A 152 12.38 0.83 5.10
C VAL A 152 12.51 1.65 3.82
N ASN A 153 13.65 1.53 3.15
CA ASN A 153 13.87 2.18 1.86
C ASN A 153 13.05 1.46 0.79
N CYS A 154 12.11 2.16 0.19
CA CYS A 154 11.27 1.65 -0.89
C CYS A 154 11.53 2.44 -2.16
N GLU A 155 12.03 1.77 -3.19
CA GLU A 155 12.21 2.39 -4.51
C GLU A 155 10.84 2.65 -5.15
N TYR A 156 10.67 3.87 -5.65
CA TYR A 156 9.49 4.24 -6.43
C TYR A 156 9.85 4.23 -7.91
N THR A 157 9.09 3.48 -8.71
CA THR A 157 9.36 3.33 -10.14
C THR A 157 10.83 2.97 -10.42
N ALA A 158 11.28 1.81 -9.99
CA ALA A 158 12.68 1.35 -10.15
C ALA A 158 13.11 1.27 -11.62
N ASP A 159 13.26 2.44 -12.26
CA ASP A 159 13.79 2.57 -13.61
C ASP A 159 15.31 2.60 -13.57
N GLN A 160 15.94 1.43 -13.68
CA GLN A 160 17.40 1.29 -13.74
C GLN A 160 18.02 1.97 -14.97
N GLY A 161 17.23 2.26 -16.01
CA GLY A 161 17.67 2.99 -17.20
C GLY A 161 17.72 4.51 -17.03
N ALA A 162 17.08 5.06 -16.00
CA ALA A 162 17.05 6.50 -15.73
C ALA A 162 18.34 6.99 -15.06
N MET A 163 18.59 8.31 -15.17
CA MET A 163 19.68 9.00 -14.46
C MET A 163 19.23 9.51 -13.07
N MET A 164 18.02 9.22 -12.65
CA MET A 164 17.46 9.60 -11.36
C MET A 164 16.67 8.45 -10.77
N GLN A 165 16.75 8.29 -9.46
CA GLN A 165 16.01 7.30 -8.68
C GLN A 165 15.26 8.01 -7.56
N TRP A 166 14.01 7.58 -7.34
CA TRP A 166 13.18 8.05 -6.23
C TRP A 166 13.12 6.98 -5.16
N ILE A 167 13.41 7.36 -3.93
CA ILE A 167 13.40 6.44 -2.78
C ILE A 167 12.51 7.06 -1.73
N TYR A 168 11.53 6.29 -1.24
CA TYR A 168 10.79 6.59 -0.02
C TYR A 168 11.49 5.99 1.19
N ASN A 169 11.68 6.77 2.22
CA ASN A 169 11.94 6.28 3.57
C ASN A 169 10.57 5.93 4.18
N ALA A 170 10.04 4.78 3.80
CA ALA A 170 8.73 4.34 4.28
C ALA A 170 8.83 3.81 5.71
N GLU A 171 7.78 3.99 6.49
CA GLU A 171 7.73 3.49 7.86
C GLU A 171 6.93 2.19 7.93
N PHE A 172 7.54 1.22 8.58
CA PHE A 172 6.95 -0.08 8.89
C PHE A 172 6.65 -0.19 10.36
N TRP A 173 5.43 -0.64 10.68
CA TRP A 173 5.06 -1.00 12.05
C TRP A 173 4.07 -2.16 12.09
N VAL A 174 4.01 -2.78 13.26
CA VAL A 174 3.02 -3.79 13.62
C VAL A 174 2.31 -3.30 14.88
N ALA A 175 1.00 -3.21 14.82
CA ALA A 175 0.18 -2.78 15.94
C ALA A 175 -0.95 -3.79 16.21
N ARG A 176 -1.27 -4.02 17.46
CA ARG A 176 -2.21 -5.05 17.89
C ARG A 176 -3.40 -4.41 18.59
N LYS A 177 -4.61 -4.86 18.25
CA LYS A 177 -5.81 -4.59 19.03
C LYS A 177 -5.80 -5.52 20.26
N PRO A 178 -5.92 -5.01 21.49
CA PRO A 178 -6.01 -5.83 22.70
C PRO A 178 -7.14 -6.88 22.63
N LYS A 179 -7.00 -7.93 23.46
CA LYS A 179 -8.07 -8.95 23.62
C LYS A 179 -9.25 -8.40 24.40
#